data_25e13d69493cc62e5a13bbb34007e162
#
_entry.id   25e13d69493cc62e5a13bbb34007e162
#
_cell.length_a   1.000
_cell.length_b   1.000
_cell.length_c   1.000
_cell.angle_alpha   90.00
_cell.angle_beta   90.00
_cell.angle_gamma   90.00
#
_symmetry.space_group_name_H-M   'P 1'
#
loop_
_entity.id
_entity.type
_entity.pdbx_description
1 polymer ?
#
loop_
_entity_poly.entity_id
_entity_poly.type
_entity_poly.pdbx_seq_one_letter_code
_entity_poly.pdbx_strand_id
1 'polypeptide(L)'
;VIFVDLRDKYGKTQIVFNPDYNADVLKTAEQLRNEYVIYVTGKVYAREEGNTNEKLATGEIEVKADKLEILNAALTSPLAINDPNEECKENDDLRLQYRYLDLRRPWIQKKLLLKSRFLKAVYDFFYANGFENIETPVLCKSTPEGARDYLVPSRVTPGKFYALPQSPQQYKQLLMIAGMDRYFQIAKCFRD
;
A
#
# COMPACT_ATOMS: atom_id res chain seq x y z
N VAL A 1 13.41 -16.94 26.91
CA VAL A 1 12.11 -16.54 26.37
C VAL A 1 12.34 -15.67 25.14
N ILE A 2 11.60 -15.91 24.05
CA ILE A 2 11.65 -15.10 22.82
C ILE A 2 10.29 -14.48 22.61
N PHE A 3 10.28 -13.17 22.31
CA PHE A 3 9.10 -12.40 21.95
C PHE A 3 9.14 -12.08 20.46
N VAL A 4 8.03 -12.31 19.78
CA VAL A 4 7.87 -12.03 18.35
C VAL A 4 6.60 -11.22 18.11
N ASP A 5 6.74 -10.09 17.44
CA ASP A 5 5.60 -9.35 16.93
C ASP A 5 5.12 -9.98 15.60
N LEU A 6 4.12 -10.82 15.68
CA LEU A 6 3.48 -11.39 14.50
C LEU A 6 2.53 -10.35 13.87
N ARG A 7 2.79 -10.00 12.62
CA ARG A 7 2.03 -9.00 11.88
C ARG A 7 1.17 -9.63 10.80
N ASP A 8 -0.08 -9.24 10.77
CA ASP A 8 -1.02 -9.53 9.68
C ASP A 8 -1.65 -8.24 9.12
N LYS A 9 -2.70 -8.36 8.32
CA LYS A 9 -3.42 -7.20 7.75
C LYS A 9 -4.22 -6.39 8.79
N TYR A 10 -4.46 -6.95 9.97
CA TYR A 10 -5.23 -6.29 11.02
C TYR A 10 -4.34 -5.59 12.06
N GLY A 11 -3.08 -5.98 12.16
CA GLY A 11 -2.15 -5.38 13.08
C GLY A 11 -1.02 -6.31 13.52
N LYS A 12 -0.59 -6.12 14.75
CA LYS A 12 0.48 -6.90 15.37
C LYS A 12 -0.03 -7.55 16.64
N THR A 13 0.35 -8.80 16.86
CA THR A 13 0.10 -9.53 18.10
C THR A 13 1.40 -10.13 18.61
N GLN A 14 1.68 -9.98 19.89
CA GLN A 14 2.87 -10.57 20.51
C GLN A 14 2.69 -12.06 20.70
N ILE A 15 3.66 -12.81 20.19
CA ILE A 15 3.80 -14.25 20.40
C ILE A 15 4.94 -14.48 21.39
N VAL A 16 4.72 -15.36 22.36
CA VAL A 16 5.70 -15.70 23.38
C VAL A 16 6.12 -17.15 23.24
N PHE A 17 7.42 -17.36 23.09
CA PHE A 17 8.07 -18.67 23.08
C PHE A 17 8.86 -18.82 24.40
N ASN A 18 8.39 -19.72 25.26
CA ASN A 18 9.00 -19.96 26.56
C ASN A 18 9.35 -21.46 26.69
N PRO A 19 10.58 -21.83 27.15
CA PRO A 19 10.97 -23.23 27.35
C PRO A 19 10.04 -23.98 28.31
N ASP A 20 9.45 -23.29 29.28
CA ASP A 20 8.52 -23.89 30.25
C ASP A 20 7.21 -24.37 29.60
N TYR A 21 6.86 -23.84 28.39
CA TYR A 21 5.70 -24.30 27.64
C TYR A 21 6.05 -25.34 26.61
N ASN A 22 7.10 -25.10 25.81
CA ASN A 22 7.58 -26.04 24.81
C ASN A 22 9.03 -25.71 24.37
N ALA A 23 9.98 -26.51 24.85
CA ALA A 23 11.40 -26.31 24.57
C ALA A 23 11.77 -26.53 23.09
N ASP A 24 11.06 -27.40 22.36
CA ASP A 24 11.36 -27.67 20.96
C ASP A 24 10.85 -26.52 20.07
N VAL A 25 9.72 -25.93 20.40
CA VAL A 25 9.20 -24.72 19.70
C VAL A 25 10.13 -23.54 19.93
N LEU A 26 10.72 -23.40 21.12
CA LEU A 26 11.71 -22.36 21.40
C LEU A 26 12.95 -22.49 20.51
N LYS A 27 13.49 -23.72 20.32
CA LYS A 27 14.64 -23.98 19.42
C LYS A 27 14.34 -23.55 17.97
N THR A 28 13.11 -23.77 17.51
CA THR A 28 12.68 -23.31 16.19
C THR A 28 12.57 -21.78 16.15
N ALA A 29 12.07 -21.16 17.23
CA ALA A 29 11.95 -19.71 17.32
C ALA A 29 13.31 -18.98 17.34
N GLU A 30 14.39 -19.60 17.81
CA GLU A 30 15.75 -19.06 17.75
C GLU A 30 16.25 -18.82 16.31
N GLN A 31 15.70 -19.53 15.34
CA GLN A 31 16.03 -19.40 13.92
C GLN A 31 15.30 -18.24 13.25
N LEU A 32 14.27 -17.68 13.88
CA LEU A 32 13.48 -16.61 13.32
C LEU A 32 14.32 -15.35 13.06
N ARG A 33 14.01 -14.69 11.95
CA ARG A 33 14.53 -13.38 11.59
C ARG A 33 13.38 -12.49 11.14
N ASN A 34 13.65 -11.20 10.99
CA ASN A 34 12.67 -10.22 10.56
C ASN A 34 12.03 -10.60 9.23
N GLU A 35 10.73 -10.37 9.13
CA GLU A 35 9.91 -10.58 7.93
C GLU A 35 9.77 -12.05 7.49
N TYR A 36 10.16 -13.03 8.32
CA TYR A 36 9.82 -14.43 8.07
C TYR A 36 8.31 -14.61 8.07
N VAL A 37 7.81 -15.47 7.19
CA VAL A 37 6.41 -15.88 7.19
C VAL A 37 6.29 -17.12 8.04
N ILE A 38 5.49 -17.06 9.09
CA ILE A 38 5.34 -18.13 10.06
C ILE A 38 3.87 -18.47 10.30
N TYR A 39 3.64 -19.70 10.67
CA TYR A 39 2.37 -20.17 11.19
C TYR A 39 2.55 -20.55 12.67
N VAL A 40 1.69 -20.00 13.52
CA VAL A 40 1.76 -20.22 14.97
C VAL A 40 0.41 -20.69 15.47
N THR A 41 0.42 -21.73 16.29
CA THR A 41 -0.73 -22.16 17.09
C THR A 41 -0.39 -21.98 18.56
N GLY A 42 -1.33 -21.46 19.35
CA GLY A 42 -1.11 -21.20 20.75
C GLY A 42 -2.36 -20.75 21.47
N LYS A 43 -2.22 -20.49 22.76
CA LYS A 43 -3.31 -20.02 23.63
C LYS A 43 -3.14 -18.54 23.92
N VAL A 44 -4.25 -17.82 23.88
CA VAL A 44 -4.31 -16.40 24.22
C VAL A 44 -4.39 -16.24 25.74
N TYR A 45 -3.54 -15.39 26.27
CA TYR A 45 -3.52 -15.01 27.68
C TYR A 45 -3.58 -13.49 27.83
N ALA A 46 -4.17 -13.03 28.91
CA ALA A 46 -3.99 -11.63 29.33
C ALA A 46 -2.53 -11.44 29.76
N ARG A 47 -1.95 -10.31 29.44
CA ARG A 47 -0.62 -9.94 29.97
C ARG A 47 -0.72 -9.68 31.46
N GLU A 48 0.39 -9.90 32.15
CA GLU A 48 0.49 -9.58 33.58
C GLU A 48 0.30 -8.07 33.80
N GLU A 49 -0.21 -7.72 34.97
CA GLU A 49 -0.41 -6.32 35.37
C GLU A 49 0.93 -5.55 35.29
N GLY A 50 0.90 -4.40 34.60
CA GLY A 50 2.10 -3.60 34.32
C GLY A 50 2.84 -3.95 33.02
N ASN A 51 2.52 -5.05 32.33
CA ASN A 51 3.14 -5.47 31.07
C ASN A 51 2.30 -5.14 29.83
N THR A 52 1.21 -4.39 30.00
CA THR A 52 0.35 -3.95 28.90
C THR A 52 1.11 -3.02 27.95
N ASN A 53 1.00 -3.24 26.65
CA ASN A 53 1.63 -2.41 25.63
C ASN A 53 0.60 -1.54 24.90
N GLU A 54 0.42 -0.31 25.36
CA GLU A 54 -0.54 0.66 24.80
C GLU A 54 -0.29 0.98 23.31
N LYS A 55 0.91 0.69 22.78
CA LYS A 55 1.25 0.91 21.36
C LYS A 55 0.68 -0.15 20.42
N LEU A 56 0.18 -1.26 20.93
CA LEU A 56 -0.43 -2.34 20.17
C LEU A 56 -1.94 -2.38 20.43
N ALA A 57 -2.73 -2.53 19.38
CA ALA A 57 -4.18 -2.72 19.53
C ALA A 57 -4.52 -4.00 20.32
N THR A 58 -3.63 -4.99 20.32
CA THR A 58 -3.70 -6.26 21.08
C THR A 58 -2.81 -6.23 22.33
N GLY A 59 -2.48 -5.05 22.82
CA GLY A 59 -1.47 -4.87 23.87
C GLY A 59 -1.81 -5.43 25.23
N GLU A 60 -3.08 -5.75 25.50
CA GLU A 60 -3.55 -6.38 26.72
C GLU A 60 -3.36 -7.91 26.74
N ILE A 61 -3.08 -8.49 25.58
CA ILE A 61 -2.96 -9.94 25.41
C ILE A 61 -1.62 -10.35 24.82
N GLU A 62 -1.30 -11.63 24.99
CA GLU A 62 -0.19 -12.33 24.30
C GLU A 62 -0.61 -13.73 23.93
N VAL A 63 0.04 -14.30 22.92
CA VAL A 63 -0.18 -15.69 22.52
C VAL A 63 1.01 -16.53 22.96
N LYS A 64 0.79 -17.49 23.85
CA LYS A 64 1.79 -18.50 24.24
C LYS A 64 1.78 -19.61 23.19
N ALA A 65 2.90 -19.77 22.49
CA ALA A 65 3.00 -20.64 21.34
C ALA A 65 3.12 -22.11 21.74
N ASP A 66 2.21 -22.95 21.24
CA ASP A 66 2.29 -24.42 21.34
C ASP A 66 2.98 -25.04 20.12
N LYS A 67 2.85 -24.42 18.94
CA LYS A 67 3.44 -24.88 17.68
C LYS A 67 3.92 -23.69 16.84
N LEU A 68 5.06 -23.88 16.19
CA LEU A 68 5.64 -22.92 15.23
C LEU A 68 6.06 -23.65 13.96
N GLU A 69 5.70 -23.09 12.82
CA GLU A 69 6.14 -23.55 11.50
C GLU A 69 6.66 -22.35 10.70
N ILE A 70 7.87 -22.47 10.14
CA ILE A 70 8.42 -21.46 9.24
C ILE A 70 7.96 -21.79 7.83
N LEU A 71 7.00 -21.01 7.32
CA LEU A 71 6.44 -21.21 5.97
C LEU A 71 7.38 -20.65 4.90
N ASN A 72 8.08 -19.55 5.20
CA ASN A 72 9.06 -18.97 4.30
C ASN A 72 10.08 -18.13 5.07
N ALA A 73 11.36 -18.32 4.76
CA ALA A 73 12.47 -17.54 5.29
C ALA A 73 12.75 -16.36 4.34
N ALA A 74 12.56 -15.16 4.84
CA ALA A 74 12.87 -13.94 4.07
C ALA A 74 14.38 -13.65 4.08
N LEU A 75 14.86 -13.06 2.99
CA LEU A 75 16.17 -12.42 2.97
C LEU A 75 16.16 -11.18 3.87
N THR A 76 17.35 -10.73 4.30
CA THR A 76 17.47 -9.49 5.06
C THR A 76 16.93 -8.33 4.24
N SER A 77 15.92 -7.63 4.79
CA SER A 77 15.32 -6.49 4.12
C SER A 77 16.32 -5.33 3.99
N PRO A 78 16.48 -4.74 2.80
CA PRO A 78 17.31 -3.55 2.62
C PRO A 78 16.72 -2.29 3.24
N LEU A 79 15.45 -2.34 3.66
CA LEU A 79 14.72 -1.24 4.28
C LEU A 79 14.18 -1.66 5.64
N ALA A 80 14.23 -0.76 6.63
CA ALA A 80 13.56 -0.94 7.91
C ALA A 80 12.05 -0.72 7.73
N ILE A 81 11.26 -1.80 7.69
CA ILE A 81 9.80 -1.72 7.47
C ILE A 81 9.08 -1.23 8.73
N ASN A 82 9.58 -1.60 9.91
CA ASN A 82 8.97 -1.31 11.20
C ASN A 82 9.86 -0.37 12.04
N ASP A 83 10.23 0.79 11.50
CA ASP A 83 10.91 1.81 12.30
C ASP A 83 9.90 2.48 13.23
N PRO A 84 10.07 2.41 14.57
CA PRO A 84 9.16 3.02 15.53
C PRO A 84 9.12 4.56 15.45
N ASN A 85 10.18 5.18 14.90
CA ASN A 85 10.29 6.63 14.79
C ASN A 85 9.63 7.18 13.52
N GLU A 86 9.13 6.30 12.64
CA GLU A 86 8.56 6.68 11.33
C GLU A 86 9.52 7.52 10.46
N GLU A 87 10.82 7.44 10.75
CA GLU A 87 11.87 8.17 10.01
C GLU A 87 12.34 7.37 8.81
N CYS A 88 12.38 8.04 7.65
CA CYS A 88 13.03 7.49 6.47
C CYS A 88 14.51 7.87 6.49
N LYS A 89 15.36 6.99 7.00
CA LYS A 89 16.83 7.19 6.99
C LYS A 89 17.47 6.84 5.66
N GLU A 90 16.76 6.04 4.86
CA GLU A 90 17.22 5.61 3.55
C GLU A 90 16.97 6.71 2.50
N ASN A 91 17.88 6.78 1.53
CA ASN A 91 17.74 7.68 0.40
C ASN A 91 16.58 7.28 -0.53
N ASP A 92 16.13 8.21 -1.36
CA ASP A 92 14.99 7.99 -2.25
C ASP A 92 15.27 6.93 -3.32
N ASP A 93 16.52 6.81 -3.81
CA ASP A 93 16.87 5.80 -4.80
C ASP A 93 16.67 4.38 -4.28
N LEU A 94 17.13 4.09 -3.06
CA LEU A 94 16.93 2.79 -2.42
C LEU A 94 15.45 2.52 -2.16
N ARG A 95 14.71 3.52 -1.72
CA ARG A 95 13.26 3.43 -1.49
C ARG A 95 12.47 3.18 -2.78
N LEU A 96 12.88 3.80 -3.88
CA LEU A 96 12.27 3.60 -5.20
C LEU A 96 12.63 2.24 -5.78
N GLN A 97 13.88 1.80 -5.62
CA GLN A 97 14.32 0.47 -6.05
C GLN A 97 13.54 -0.65 -5.36
N TYR A 98 13.31 -0.52 -4.05
CA TYR A 98 12.55 -1.49 -3.25
C TYR A 98 11.17 -0.93 -2.85
N ARG A 99 10.50 -0.27 -3.79
CA ARG A 99 9.24 0.43 -3.53
C ARG A 99 8.17 -0.46 -2.91
N TYR A 100 8.09 -1.72 -3.29
CA TYR A 100 7.16 -2.70 -2.73
C TYR A 100 7.39 -2.98 -1.24
N LEU A 101 8.63 -2.87 -0.75
CA LEU A 101 8.95 -2.95 0.67
C LEU A 101 8.66 -1.62 1.39
N ASP A 102 9.03 -0.50 0.78
CA ASP A 102 8.74 0.84 1.32
C ASP A 102 7.22 1.05 1.53
N LEU A 103 6.40 0.54 0.60
CA LEU A 103 4.93 0.58 0.71
C LEU A 103 4.36 -0.26 1.85
N ARG A 104 5.13 -1.14 2.48
CA ARG A 104 4.71 -1.89 3.67
C ARG A 104 4.82 -1.09 4.96
N ARG A 105 5.49 0.05 4.95
CA ARG A 105 5.63 0.95 6.10
C ARG A 105 4.27 1.54 6.47
N PRO A 106 3.86 1.49 7.76
CA PRO A 106 2.52 1.93 8.17
C PRO A 106 2.18 3.37 7.77
N TRP A 107 3.13 4.30 7.89
CA TRP A 107 2.89 5.71 7.54
C TRP A 107 2.79 5.95 6.02
N ILE A 108 3.45 5.14 5.19
CA ILE A 108 3.29 5.19 3.73
C ILE A 108 1.90 4.62 3.36
N GLN A 109 1.49 3.51 3.97
CA GLN A 109 0.16 2.95 3.77
C GLN A 109 -0.95 3.92 4.17
N LYS A 110 -0.80 4.63 5.31
CA LYS A 110 -1.75 5.67 5.74
C LYS A 110 -1.96 6.73 4.65
N LYS A 111 -0.89 7.16 3.96
CA LYS A 111 -0.99 8.14 2.86
C LYS A 111 -1.78 7.59 1.66
N LEU A 112 -1.54 6.34 1.28
CA LEU A 112 -2.29 5.68 0.19
C LEU A 112 -3.77 5.49 0.56
N LEU A 113 -4.04 5.05 1.78
CA LEU A 113 -5.41 4.90 2.28
C LEU A 113 -6.14 6.24 2.36
N LEU A 114 -5.45 7.30 2.81
CA LEU A 114 -6.01 8.65 2.82
C LEU A 114 -6.39 9.10 1.41
N LYS A 115 -5.48 8.92 0.42
CA LYS A 115 -5.76 9.21 -0.98
C LYS A 115 -6.99 8.45 -1.48
N SER A 116 -7.08 7.15 -1.19
CA SER A 116 -8.22 6.31 -1.59
C SER A 116 -9.54 6.81 -0.99
N ARG A 117 -9.55 7.14 0.30
CA ARG A 117 -10.73 7.69 0.99
C ARG A 117 -11.13 9.06 0.45
N PHE A 118 -10.14 9.92 0.16
CA PHE A 118 -10.39 11.22 -0.44
C PHE A 118 -11.03 11.08 -1.83
N LEU A 119 -10.49 10.20 -2.68
CA LEU A 119 -11.08 9.93 -3.99
C LEU A 119 -12.52 9.42 -3.86
N LYS A 120 -12.77 8.49 -2.94
CA LYS A 120 -14.14 8.03 -2.66
C LYS A 120 -15.06 9.19 -2.29
N ALA A 121 -14.66 10.08 -1.40
CA ALA A 121 -15.47 11.23 -1.00
C ALA A 121 -15.76 12.17 -2.17
N VAL A 122 -14.80 12.38 -3.08
CA VAL A 122 -15.01 13.16 -4.31
C VAL A 122 -16.04 12.49 -5.21
N TYR A 123 -15.95 11.18 -5.43
CA TYR A 123 -16.92 10.42 -6.21
C TYR A 123 -18.33 10.50 -5.58
N ASP A 124 -18.43 10.23 -4.28
CA ASP A 124 -19.71 10.27 -3.55
C ASP A 124 -20.37 11.66 -3.69
N PHE A 125 -19.58 12.74 -3.55
CA PHE A 125 -20.08 14.10 -3.70
C PHE A 125 -20.64 14.36 -5.10
N PHE A 126 -19.88 14.02 -6.15
CA PHE A 126 -20.33 14.29 -7.52
C PHE A 126 -21.56 13.46 -7.89
N TYR A 127 -21.57 12.17 -7.56
CA TYR A 127 -22.76 11.33 -7.80
C TYR A 127 -23.99 11.81 -7.04
N ALA A 128 -23.84 12.21 -5.77
CA ALA A 128 -24.95 12.76 -4.99
C ALA A 128 -25.51 14.07 -5.57
N ASN A 129 -24.73 14.79 -6.38
CA ASN A 129 -25.15 16.01 -7.07
C ASN A 129 -25.57 15.76 -8.53
N GLY A 130 -25.78 14.51 -8.93
CA GLY A 130 -26.29 14.13 -10.25
C GLY A 130 -25.26 14.26 -11.38
N PHE A 131 -23.96 14.16 -11.05
CA PHE A 131 -22.91 14.06 -12.04
C PHE A 131 -22.59 12.61 -12.35
N GLU A 132 -22.24 12.32 -13.60
CA GLU A 132 -21.80 11.03 -14.07
C GLU A 132 -20.28 11.00 -14.32
N ASN A 133 -19.62 9.94 -13.88
CA ASN A 133 -18.19 9.77 -14.17
C ASN A 133 -18.01 9.17 -15.56
N ILE A 134 -17.39 9.93 -16.46
CA ILE A 134 -17.12 9.49 -17.84
C ILE A 134 -15.62 9.58 -18.10
N GLU A 135 -15.00 8.43 -18.38
CA GLU A 135 -13.59 8.37 -18.71
C GLU A 135 -13.35 8.75 -20.18
N THR A 136 -12.35 9.60 -20.39
CA THR A 136 -11.91 10.02 -21.72
C THR A 136 -10.65 9.24 -22.15
N PRO A 137 -10.38 9.11 -23.45
CA PRO A 137 -9.19 8.43 -23.95
C PRO A 137 -7.88 9.00 -23.40
N VAL A 138 -6.95 8.12 -23.03
CA VAL A 138 -5.59 8.48 -22.57
C VAL A 138 -4.59 8.47 -23.73
N LEU A 139 -4.83 7.71 -24.79
CA LEU A 139 -4.09 7.80 -26.06
C LEU A 139 -4.91 8.56 -27.07
N CYS A 140 -4.41 9.70 -27.51
CA CYS A 140 -5.10 10.58 -28.44
C CYS A 140 -4.17 11.10 -29.54
N LYS A 141 -4.69 11.92 -30.41
CA LYS A 141 -3.89 12.71 -31.35
C LYS A 141 -3.28 13.90 -30.62
N SER A 142 -2.02 14.25 -30.96
CA SER A 142 -1.40 15.47 -30.44
C SER A 142 -2.25 16.70 -30.73
N THR A 143 -2.40 17.57 -29.71
CA THR A 143 -3.17 18.80 -29.79
C THR A 143 -2.28 19.99 -29.40
N PRO A 144 -2.44 21.16 -30.05
CA PRO A 144 -1.62 22.33 -29.77
C PRO A 144 -2.12 23.06 -28.51
N GLU A 145 -1.95 22.46 -27.33
CA GLU A 145 -2.42 23.04 -26.05
C GLU A 145 -1.33 23.82 -25.29
N GLY A 146 -0.25 24.21 -25.96
CA GLY A 146 0.73 25.15 -25.42
C GLY A 146 1.99 24.52 -24.80
N ALA A 147 1.93 23.31 -24.26
CA ALA A 147 3.11 22.54 -23.80
C ALA A 147 3.43 21.43 -24.82
N ARG A 148 4.55 20.78 -24.63
CA ARG A 148 4.90 19.59 -25.42
C ARG A 148 4.13 18.37 -24.90
N ASP A 149 3.69 17.55 -25.86
CA ASP A 149 3.02 16.29 -25.56
C ASP A 149 4.05 15.17 -25.45
N TYR A 150 3.85 14.25 -24.54
CA TYR A 150 4.53 12.95 -24.59
C TYR A 150 4.02 12.16 -25.78
N LEU A 151 4.91 11.78 -26.69
CA LEU A 151 4.58 11.01 -27.88
C LEU A 151 4.79 9.51 -27.63
N VAL A 152 3.82 8.71 -28.08
CA VAL A 152 3.86 7.27 -28.01
C VAL A 152 3.93 6.71 -29.43
N PRO A 153 5.05 6.07 -29.86
CA PRO A 153 5.16 5.52 -31.22
C PRO A 153 4.16 4.40 -31.45
N SER A 154 3.53 4.41 -32.64
CA SER A 154 2.65 3.32 -33.06
C SER A 154 3.48 2.17 -33.64
N ARG A 155 3.29 0.96 -33.10
CA ARG A 155 3.90 -0.27 -33.66
C ARG A 155 3.13 -0.77 -34.89
N VAL A 156 1.83 -0.50 -34.95
CA VAL A 156 0.94 -0.95 -36.01
C VAL A 156 1.10 -0.10 -37.28
N THR A 157 1.35 1.20 -37.11
CA THR A 157 1.51 2.15 -38.24
C THR A 157 2.86 2.85 -38.11
N PRO A 158 3.90 2.35 -38.77
CA PRO A 158 5.23 2.95 -38.74
C PRO A 158 5.23 4.43 -39.11
N GLY A 159 6.00 5.24 -38.38
CA GLY A 159 6.08 6.68 -38.58
C GLY A 159 4.89 7.50 -38.03
N LYS A 160 3.91 6.84 -37.39
CA LYS A 160 2.80 7.51 -36.68
C LYS A 160 2.95 7.44 -35.18
N PHE A 161 2.35 8.41 -34.50
CA PHE A 161 2.43 8.57 -33.04
C PHE A 161 1.05 8.84 -32.46
N TYR A 162 0.83 8.31 -31.28
CA TYR A 162 -0.19 8.80 -30.34
C TYR A 162 0.44 9.86 -29.44
N ALA A 163 -0.39 10.61 -28.75
CA ALA A 163 0.03 11.53 -27.71
C ALA A 163 -0.71 11.22 -26.39
N LEU A 164 -0.07 11.50 -25.27
CA LEU A 164 -0.72 11.51 -23.97
C LEU A 164 -1.32 12.91 -23.73
N PRO A 165 -2.59 13.02 -23.30
CA PRO A 165 -3.28 14.29 -23.23
C PRO A 165 -2.73 15.19 -22.11
N GLN A 166 -2.55 16.47 -22.41
CA GLN A 166 -2.28 17.49 -21.41
C GLN A 166 -3.50 17.81 -20.57
N SER A 167 -4.68 17.79 -21.21
CA SER A 167 -5.99 17.88 -20.56
C SER A 167 -7.05 17.18 -21.39
N PRO A 168 -8.19 16.78 -20.80
CA PRO A 168 -9.33 16.22 -21.55
C PRO A 168 -10.23 17.31 -22.17
N GLN A 169 -9.72 18.52 -22.43
CA GLN A 169 -10.55 19.69 -22.79
C GLN A 169 -11.40 19.46 -24.04
N GLN A 170 -10.86 18.88 -25.09
CA GLN A 170 -11.63 18.60 -26.32
C GLN A 170 -12.74 17.58 -26.07
N TYR A 171 -12.42 16.50 -25.36
CA TYR A 171 -13.40 15.46 -24.99
C TYR A 171 -14.50 16.02 -24.08
N LYS A 172 -14.12 16.92 -23.16
CA LYS A 172 -15.05 17.61 -22.29
C LYS A 172 -16.09 18.40 -23.12
N GLN A 173 -15.65 19.14 -24.11
CA GLN A 173 -16.54 19.89 -25.01
C GLN A 173 -17.45 18.95 -25.81
N LEU A 174 -16.91 17.85 -26.34
CA LEU A 174 -17.70 16.85 -27.08
C LEU A 174 -18.77 16.21 -26.19
N LEU A 175 -18.45 15.89 -24.93
CA LEU A 175 -19.42 15.34 -23.98
C LEU A 175 -20.55 16.32 -23.69
N MET A 176 -20.23 17.61 -23.51
CA MET A 176 -21.25 18.65 -23.30
C MET A 176 -22.16 18.81 -24.53
N ILE A 177 -21.59 18.81 -25.74
CA ILE A 177 -22.36 18.85 -27.00
C ILE A 177 -23.23 17.58 -27.16
N ALA A 178 -22.76 16.43 -26.68
CA ALA A 178 -23.49 15.16 -26.69
C ALA A 178 -24.64 15.09 -25.65
N GLY A 179 -24.84 16.15 -24.87
CA GLY A 179 -25.93 16.25 -23.88
C GLY A 179 -25.60 15.74 -22.50
N MET A 180 -24.30 15.54 -22.19
CA MET A 180 -23.84 15.17 -20.85
C MET A 180 -23.67 16.43 -19.98
N ASP A 181 -24.78 16.99 -19.51
CA ASP A 181 -24.82 18.28 -18.81
C ASP A 181 -24.02 18.28 -17.50
N ARG A 182 -23.98 17.14 -16.83
CA ARG A 182 -23.30 16.95 -15.54
C ARG A 182 -22.39 15.74 -15.60
N TYR A 183 -21.17 15.95 -16.07
CA TYR A 183 -20.16 14.91 -16.00
C TYR A 183 -18.95 15.36 -15.19
N PHE A 184 -18.21 14.42 -14.65
CA PHE A 184 -16.92 14.67 -14.03
C PHE A 184 -15.94 13.55 -14.38
N GLN A 185 -14.67 13.83 -14.18
CA GLN A 185 -13.60 12.85 -14.32
C GLN A 185 -12.41 13.27 -13.47
N ILE A 186 -11.77 12.31 -12.82
CA ILE A 186 -10.43 12.51 -12.27
C ILE A 186 -9.43 12.10 -13.35
N ALA A 187 -9.10 13.04 -14.21
CA ALA A 187 -8.30 12.79 -15.40
C ALA A 187 -6.81 12.66 -15.09
N LYS A 188 -6.14 11.75 -15.81
CA LYS A 188 -4.68 11.70 -15.88
C LYS A 188 -4.22 12.68 -16.95
N CYS A 189 -3.44 13.69 -16.55
CA CYS A 189 -2.88 14.71 -17.43
C CYS A 189 -1.36 14.56 -17.45
N PHE A 190 -0.77 14.75 -18.62
CA PHE A 190 0.65 14.56 -18.89
C PHE A 190 1.24 15.83 -19.49
N ARG A 191 2.47 16.14 -19.14
CA ARG A 191 3.17 17.31 -19.65
C ARG A 191 4.66 17.00 -19.70
N ASP A 192 5.27 17.15 -20.89
CA ASP A 192 6.70 17.02 -21.08
C ASP A 192 7.46 18.28 -20.64
#